data_38ac3a7675ebef8a6f06925d385ae2c0
#
_entry.id   38ac3a7675ebef8a6f06925d385ae2c0
#
_cell.length_a   1.000
_cell.length_b   1.000
_cell.length_c   1.000
_cell.angle_alpha   90.00
_cell.angle_beta   90.00
_cell.angle_gamma   90.00
#
_symmetry.space_group_name_H-M   'P 1'
#
loop_
_entity.id
_entity.type
_entity.pdbx_description
1 polymer ?
#
loop_
_entity_poly.entity_id
_entity_poly.type
_entity_poly.pdbx_seq_one_letter_code
_entity_poly.pdbx_strand_id
1 'polypeptide(L)'
;MSSLNKKLILAFLFIFMLGSFGFYIIDKATKSRIDNIGIIGKVPSFSLTNFDGTIVTEKQLNDKISIVSFIFTQCEGACPIMSENISILQERFASSGDIQFLSITTDPDYDTLDILNEYSSNYSNKNNWFFLRGDILDVIELSEKGFFLSAALLPAGHSTRLVLVDKELNIRKYYEGTVESNIFELQSDIVTLLNQG
;
A
#
# COMPACT_ATOMS: atom_id res chain seq x y z
N MET A 1 38.75 -19.37 -41.09
CA MET A 1 37.69 -18.50 -40.56
C MET A 1 37.92 -17.12 -41.12
N SER A 2 37.00 -16.62 -41.95
CA SER A 2 37.16 -15.34 -42.65
C SER A 2 37.23 -14.15 -41.66
N SER A 3 37.91 -13.07 -42.04
CA SER A 3 38.03 -11.83 -41.26
C SER A 3 36.64 -11.28 -40.87
N LEU A 4 35.64 -11.48 -41.72
CA LEU A 4 34.26 -11.10 -41.50
C LEU A 4 33.60 -11.87 -40.33
N ASN A 5 33.82 -13.19 -40.25
CA ASN A 5 33.29 -14.02 -39.17
C ASN A 5 33.88 -13.64 -37.79
N LYS A 6 35.16 -13.25 -37.75
CA LYS A 6 35.80 -12.77 -36.52
C LYS A 6 35.17 -11.46 -36.04
N LYS A 7 34.90 -10.52 -36.96
CA LYS A 7 34.22 -9.22 -36.62
C LYS A 7 32.82 -9.43 -36.13
N LEU A 8 32.06 -10.35 -36.75
CA LEU A 8 30.69 -10.66 -36.31
C LEU A 8 30.66 -11.30 -34.91
N ILE A 9 31.58 -12.21 -34.62
CA ILE A 9 31.71 -12.83 -33.29
C ILE A 9 32.06 -11.77 -32.24
N LEU A 10 32.99 -10.88 -32.52
CA LEU A 10 33.39 -9.81 -31.61
C LEU A 10 32.22 -8.83 -31.35
N ALA A 11 31.46 -8.46 -32.39
CA ALA A 11 30.27 -7.62 -32.24
C ALA A 11 29.21 -8.30 -31.39
N PHE A 12 28.95 -9.60 -31.59
CA PHE A 12 28.01 -10.38 -30.78
C PHE A 12 28.43 -10.45 -29.31
N LEU A 13 29.71 -10.75 -29.04
CA LEU A 13 30.25 -10.76 -27.67
C LEU A 13 30.16 -9.40 -27.00
N PHE A 14 30.38 -8.31 -27.74
CA PHE A 14 30.27 -6.96 -27.22
C PHE A 14 28.81 -6.60 -26.85
N ILE A 15 27.84 -6.95 -27.72
CA ILE A 15 26.41 -6.75 -27.44
C ILE A 15 25.97 -7.59 -26.25
N PHE A 16 26.40 -8.84 -26.17
CA PHE A 16 26.10 -9.73 -25.03
C PHE A 16 26.68 -9.18 -23.72
N MET A 17 27.89 -8.65 -23.73
CA MET A 17 28.56 -8.05 -22.60
C MET A 17 27.80 -6.78 -22.12
N LEU A 18 27.38 -5.92 -23.07
CA LEU A 18 26.58 -4.73 -22.76
C LEU A 18 25.21 -5.11 -22.16
N GLY A 19 24.55 -6.13 -22.71
CA GLY A 19 23.27 -6.64 -22.19
C GLY A 19 23.42 -7.20 -20.78
N SER A 20 24.44 -8.01 -20.54
CA SER A 20 24.75 -8.58 -19.22
C SER A 20 25.11 -7.51 -18.19
N PHE A 21 25.85 -6.49 -18.59
CA PHE A 21 26.20 -5.36 -17.73
C PHE A 21 24.97 -4.51 -17.41
N GLY A 22 24.12 -4.23 -18.41
CA GLY A 22 22.85 -3.53 -18.20
C GLY A 22 21.93 -4.29 -17.23
N PHE A 23 21.79 -5.60 -17.42
CA PHE A 23 21.04 -6.46 -16.51
C PHE A 23 21.58 -6.42 -15.08
N TYR A 24 22.91 -6.53 -14.90
CA TYR A 24 23.56 -6.45 -13.58
C TYR A 24 23.30 -5.11 -12.88
N ILE A 25 23.35 -3.98 -13.62
CA ILE A 25 23.06 -2.65 -13.04
C ILE A 25 21.61 -2.54 -12.60
N ILE A 26 20.67 -3.03 -13.41
CA ILE A 26 19.24 -3.02 -13.10
C ILE A 26 18.95 -3.89 -11.87
N ASP A 27 19.48 -5.12 -11.84
CA ASP A 27 19.33 -6.05 -10.72
C ASP A 27 19.87 -5.45 -9.40
N LYS A 28 21.07 -4.89 -9.44
CA LYS A 28 21.68 -4.22 -8.30
C LYS A 28 20.88 -3.00 -7.82
N ALA A 29 20.36 -2.18 -8.73
CA ALA A 29 19.54 -1.02 -8.39
C ALA A 29 18.21 -1.45 -7.77
N THR A 30 17.55 -2.48 -8.32
CA THR A 30 16.32 -3.06 -7.78
C THR A 30 16.55 -3.61 -6.38
N LYS A 31 17.59 -4.41 -6.19
CA LYS A 31 17.93 -4.99 -4.89
C LYS A 31 18.23 -3.92 -3.83
N SER A 32 19.01 -2.89 -4.19
CA SER A 32 19.28 -1.75 -3.29
C SER A 32 18.01 -1.00 -2.91
N ARG A 33 17.03 -0.89 -3.80
CA ARG A 33 15.75 -0.25 -3.52
C ARG A 33 14.88 -1.10 -2.58
N ILE A 34 14.89 -2.42 -2.76
CA ILE A 34 14.23 -3.39 -1.89
C ILE A 34 14.80 -3.30 -0.47
N ASP A 35 16.12 -3.27 -0.33
CA ASP A 35 16.80 -3.17 0.96
C ASP A 35 16.47 -1.85 1.68
N ASN A 36 16.15 -0.79 0.93
CA ASN A 36 15.72 0.51 1.49
C ASN A 36 14.26 0.52 1.98
N ILE A 37 13.40 -0.43 1.53
CA ILE A 37 12.05 -0.61 2.06
C ILE A 37 12.16 -1.63 3.21
N GLY A 38 12.66 -1.19 4.36
CA GLY A 38 12.90 -2.04 5.52
C GLY A 38 11.62 -2.70 6.08
N ILE A 39 11.76 -3.55 7.09
CA ILE A 39 10.63 -4.06 7.88
C ILE A 39 10.59 -3.26 9.17
N ILE A 40 9.45 -2.61 9.45
CA ILE A 40 9.21 -1.82 10.66
C ILE A 40 8.58 -2.69 11.75
N GLY A 41 7.66 -3.57 11.36
CA GLY A 41 6.92 -4.45 12.24
C GLY A 41 6.08 -5.44 11.45
N LYS A 42 5.17 -6.11 12.13
CA LYS A 42 4.21 -7.04 11.52
C LYS A 42 2.80 -6.67 11.93
N VAL A 43 1.87 -6.74 10.98
CA VAL A 43 0.44 -6.52 11.25
C VAL A 43 -0.04 -7.56 12.28
N PRO A 44 -0.61 -7.14 13.41
CA PRO A 44 -1.17 -8.06 14.37
C PRO A 44 -2.49 -8.67 13.87
N SER A 45 -3.00 -9.66 14.57
CA SER A 45 -4.36 -10.13 14.35
C SER A 45 -5.37 -9.03 14.69
N PHE A 46 -6.36 -8.88 13.84
CA PHE A 46 -7.50 -7.99 14.07
C PHE A 46 -8.78 -8.59 13.51
N SER A 47 -9.93 -8.05 13.91
CA SER A 47 -11.24 -8.44 13.37
C SER A 47 -12.12 -7.19 13.31
N LEU A 48 -12.35 -6.70 12.09
CA LEU A 48 -13.14 -5.50 11.83
C LEU A 48 -14.29 -5.82 10.87
N THR A 49 -15.33 -5.01 10.88
CA THR A 49 -16.51 -5.17 10.02
C THR A 49 -16.43 -4.20 8.85
N ASN A 50 -16.51 -4.70 7.62
CA ASN A 50 -16.62 -3.88 6.42
C ASN A 50 -18.03 -3.29 6.27
N PHE A 51 -18.18 -2.24 5.47
CA PHE A 51 -19.48 -1.58 5.26
C PHE A 51 -20.58 -2.52 4.76
N ASP A 52 -20.26 -3.62 4.09
CA ASP A 52 -21.18 -4.63 3.61
C ASP A 52 -21.55 -5.71 4.66
N GLY A 53 -21.05 -5.55 5.90
CA GLY A 53 -21.27 -6.46 7.01
C GLY A 53 -20.32 -7.66 7.03
N THR A 54 -19.40 -7.81 6.09
CA THR A 54 -18.40 -8.87 6.10
C THR A 54 -17.31 -8.61 7.15
N ILE A 55 -16.80 -9.68 7.75
CA ILE A 55 -15.68 -9.60 8.70
C ILE A 55 -14.37 -9.68 7.93
N VAL A 56 -13.51 -8.70 8.17
CA VAL A 56 -12.16 -8.60 7.61
C VAL A 56 -11.15 -8.76 8.74
N THR A 57 -10.17 -9.65 8.52
CA THR A 57 -9.11 -9.95 9.47
C THR A 57 -7.75 -9.78 8.79
N GLU A 58 -6.65 -9.88 9.54
CA GLU A 58 -5.30 -9.88 8.96
C GLU A 58 -5.09 -10.96 7.89
N LYS A 59 -5.89 -12.02 7.91
CA LYS A 59 -5.79 -13.11 6.92
C LYS A 59 -6.14 -12.69 5.50
N GLN A 60 -7.01 -11.67 5.34
CA GLN A 60 -7.31 -11.10 4.03
C GLN A 60 -6.13 -10.33 3.42
N LEU A 61 -5.13 -9.98 4.24
CA LEU A 61 -3.94 -9.29 3.78
C LEU A 61 -2.85 -10.24 3.27
N ASN A 62 -2.94 -11.55 3.58
CA ASN A 62 -1.97 -12.54 3.10
C ASN A 62 -1.93 -12.57 1.57
N ASP A 63 -0.73 -12.72 1.02
CA ASP A 63 -0.46 -12.80 -0.42
C ASP A 63 -0.87 -11.54 -1.20
N LYS A 64 -1.13 -10.42 -0.49
CA LYS A 64 -1.49 -9.13 -1.09
C LYS A 64 -0.64 -7.98 -0.54
N ILE A 65 -0.35 -7.03 -1.40
CA ILE A 65 0.18 -5.74 -0.97
C ILE A 65 -1.01 -4.90 -0.51
N SER A 66 -0.95 -4.42 0.73
CA SER A 66 -2.04 -3.66 1.33
C SER A 66 -1.61 -2.24 1.66
N ILE A 67 -2.46 -1.28 1.33
CA ILE A 67 -2.32 0.12 1.73
C ILE A 67 -3.37 0.40 2.81
N VAL A 68 -2.93 0.68 4.03
CA VAL A 68 -3.80 0.91 5.18
C VAL A 68 -3.81 2.38 5.55
N SER A 69 -4.99 2.92 5.83
CA SER A 69 -5.24 4.28 6.31
C SER A 69 -6.23 4.29 7.46
N PHE A 70 -6.12 5.31 8.31
CA PHE A 70 -7.12 5.62 9.32
C PHE A 70 -7.84 6.90 8.91
N ILE A 71 -9.17 6.91 9.00
CA ILE A 71 -10.03 8.01 8.52
C ILE A 71 -11.18 8.25 9.51
N PHE A 72 -11.93 9.32 9.32
CA PHE A 72 -13.32 9.45 9.79
C PHE A 72 -14.11 10.26 8.76
N THR A 73 -15.40 9.94 8.60
CA THR A 73 -16.19 10.46 7.46
C THR A 73 -16.52 11.93 7.57
N GLN A 74 -16.59 12.49 8.78
CA GLN A 74 -16.85 13.91 9.03
C GLN A 74 -15.60 14.81 8.89
N CYS A 75 -14.46 14.27 8.49
CA CYS A 75 -13.25 15.06 8.28
C CYS A 75 -13.38 15.94 7.04
N GLU A 76 -13.32 17.26 7.21
CA GLU A 76 -13.33 18.23 6.11
C GLU A 76 -11.92 18.56 5.58
N GLY A 77 -10.88 17.95 6.14
CA GLY A 77 -9.48 18.27 5.86
C GLY A 77 -8.71 17.17 5.14
N ALA A 78 -7.91 16.42 5.90
CA ALA A 78 -6.96 15.45 5.35
C ALA A 78 -7.62 14.20 4.75
N CYS A 79 -8.69 13.67 5.36
CA CYS A 79 -9.30 12.41 4.92
C CYS A 79 -9.80 12.44 3.46
N PRO A 80 -10.50 13.49 2.98
CA PRO A 80 -10.88 13.59 1.58
C PRO A 80 -9.67 13.54 0.63
N ILE A 81 -8.59 14.25 0.95
CA ILE A 81 -7.36 14.28 0.14
C ILE A 81 -6.70 12.90 0.12
N MET A 82 -6.62 12.24 1.28
CA MET A 82 -6.07 10.88 1.39
C MET A 82 -6.90 9.88 0.57
N SER A 83 -8.23 9.94 0.68
CA SER A 83 -9.14 9.05 -0.03
C SER A 83 -9.07 9.27 -1.54
N GLU A 84 -8.96 10.51 -2.02
CA GLU A 84 -8.74 10.82 -3.44
C GLU A 84 -7.42 10.23 -3.93
N ASN A 85 -6.33 10.40 -3.18
CA ASN A 85 -5.03 9.83 -3.52
C ASN A 85 -5.06 8.29 -3.55
N ILE A 86 -5.79 7.65 -2.63
CA ILE A 86 -6.00 6.19 -2.64
C ILE A 86 -6.84 5.78 -3.85
N SER A 87 -7.86 6.55 -4.23
CA SER A 87 -8.68 6.29 -5.42
C SER A 87 -7.83 6.30 -6.70
N ILE A 88 -6.91 7.27 -6.83
CA ILE A 88 -5.95 7.33 -7.94
C ILE A 88 -5.03 6.10 -7.95
N LEU A 89 -4.57 5.66 -6.78
CA LEU A 89 -3.77 4.43 -6.65
C LEU A 89 -4.59 3.20 -7.03
N GLN A 90 -5.83 3.10 -6.58
CA GLN A 90 -6.75 2.00 -6.93
C GLN A 90 -6.95 1.89 -8.44
N GLU A 91 -7.17 3.02 -9.12
CA GLU A 91 -7.33 3.07 -10.57
C GLU A 91 -6.05 2.62 -11.29
N ARG A 92 -4.89 3.14 -10.86
CA ARG A 92 -3.59 2.81 -11.45
C ARG A 92 -3.25 1.33 -11.37
N PHE A 93 -3.60 0.68 -10.28
CA PHE A 93 -3.34 -0.74 -10.05
C PHE A 93 -4.57 -1.64 -10.28
N ALA A 94 -5.57 -1.15 -11.00
CA ALA A 94 -6.84 -1.83 -11.22
C ALA A 94 -6.73 -3.23 -11.86
N SER A 95 -5.69 -3.46 -12.65
CA SER A 95 -5.42 -4.75 -13.30
C SER A 95 -4.65 -5.74 -12.41
N SER A 96 -4.15 -5.29 -11.26
CA SER A 96 -3.43 -6.15 -10.32
C SER A 96 -4.38 -6.74 -9.29
N GLY A 97 -4.54 -8.06 -9.29
CA GLY A 97 -5.27 -8.78 -8.24
C GLY A 97 -4.55 -8.83 -6.89
N ASP A 98 -3.29 -8.41 -6.84
CA ASP A 98 -2.40 -8.54 -5.69
C ASP A 98 -2.39 -7.31 -4.78
N ILE A 99 -3.18 -6.27 -5.10
CA ILE A 99 -3.22 -5.02 -4.33
C ILE A 99 -4.61 -4.78 -3.75
N GLN A 100 -4.65 -4.34 -2.51
CA GLN A 100 -5.86 -3.95 -1.81
C GLN A 100 -5.64 -2.73 -0.91
N PHE A 101 -6.75 -2.11 -0.53
CA PHE A 101 -6.78 -0.90 0.29
C PHE A 101 -7.70 -1.11 1.49
N LEU A 102 -7.31 -0.59 2.64
CA LEU A 102 -8.08 -0.63 3.87
C LEU A 102 -8.15 0.78 4.47
N SER A 103 -9.36 1.29 4.65
CA SER A 103 -9.62 2.52 5.39
C SER A 103 -10.39 2.15 6.66
N ILE A 104 -9.78 2.39 7.82
CA ILE A 104 -10.29 2.03 9.13
C ILE A 104 -10.82 3.29 9.79
N THR A 105 -12.12 3.31 10.18
CA THR A 105 -12.66 4.50 10.84
C THR A 105 -12.14 4.63 12.26
N THR A 106 -11.84 5.88 12.64
CA THR A 106 -11.48 6.31 14.00
C THR A 106 -12.64 6.92 14.77
N ASP A 107 -13.84 6.95 14.15
CA ASP A 107 -15.08 7.43 14.75
C ASP A 107 -16.21 6.40 14.58
N PRO A 108 -16.08 5.20 15.14
CA PRO A 108 -17.06 4.14 14.93
C PRO A 108 -18.45 4.45 15.53
N ASP A 109 -18.55 5.41 16.44
CA ASP A 109 -19.84 5.81 17.00
C ASP A 109 -20.69 6.58 15.97
N TYR A 110 -20.06 7.40 15.15
CA TYR A 110 -20.72 8.12 14.06
C TYR A 110 -20.73 7.32 12.76
N ASP A 111 -19.60 6.77 12.38
CA ASP A 111 -19.38 6.06 11.11
C ASP A 111 -20.03 4.67 11.12
N THR A 112 -21.37 4.64 10.99
CA THR A 112 -22.13 3.39 10.82
C THR A 112 -21.77 2.71 9.50
N LEU A 113 -22.18 1.44 9.30
CA LEU A 113 -21.95 0.72 8.04
C LEU A 113 -22.57 1.46 6.85
N ASP A 114 -23.75 2.04 7.02
CA ASP A 114 -24.43 2.82 5.96
C ASP A 114 -23.64 4.09 5.61
N ILE A 115 -23.13 4.81 6.61
CA ILE A 115 -22.33 6.03 6.41
C ILE A 115 -21.00 5.67 5.72
N LEU A 116 -20.33 4.58 6.12
CA LEU A 116 -19.13 4.10 5.46
C LEU A 116 -19.39 3.66 4.02
N ASN A 117 -20.54 3.04 3.75
CA ASN A 117 -20.96 2.67 2.40
C ASN A 117 -21.16 3.93 1.52
N GLU A 118 -21.85 4.94 2.04
CA GLU A 118 -22.04 6.22 1.34
C GLU A 118 -20.69 6.89 1.07
N TYR A 119 -19.82 6.99 2.09
CA TYR A 119 -18.48 7.55 1.94
C TYR A 119 -17.67 6.79 0.89
N SER A 120 -17.67 5.45 0.94
CA SER A 120 -16.96 4.62 -0.01
C SER A 120 -17.37 4.87 -1.46
N SER A 121 -18.65 5.13 -1.71
CA SER A 121 -19.19 5.36 -3.05
C SER A 121 -18.62 6.60 -3.75
N ASN A 122 -18.09 7.56 -2.97
CA ASN A 122 -17.47 8.78 -3.51
C ASN A 122 -16.03 8.52 -4.04
N TYR A 123 -15.36 7.45 -3.58
CA TYR A 123 -13.94 7.25 -3.86
C TYR A 123 -13.63 5.89 -4.50
N SER A 124 -14.41 4.83 -4.18
CA SER A 124 -14.12 3.47 -4.64
C SER A 124 -15.20 2.94 -5.57
N ASN A 125 -14.78 2.41 -6.71
CA ASN A 125 -15.65 1.71 -7.66
C ASN A 125 -15.28 0.23 -7.86
N LYS A 126 -14.43 -0.32 -6.99
CA LYS A 126 -13.86 -1.69 -7.11
C LYS A 126 -13.88 -2.42 -5.77
N ASN A 127 -13.91 -3.76 -5.83
CA ASN A 127 -14.08 -4.63 -4.68
C ASN A 127 -12.76 -4.90 -3.89
N ASN A 128 -11.69 -4.13 -4.12
CA ASN A 128 -10.42 -4.30 -3.44
C ASN A 128 -10.11 -3.17 -2.45
N TRP A 129 -11.11 -2.37 -2.08
CA TRP A 129 -10.99 -1.35 -1.04
C TRP A 129 -12.05 -1.56 0.03
N PHE A 130 -11.60 -1.82 1.24
CA PHE A 130 -12.42 -2.11 2.41
C PHE A 130 -12.51 -0.88 3.29
N PHE A 131 -13.73 -0.54 3.73
CA PHE A 131 -13.98 0.54 4.67
C PHE A 131 -14.48 -0.09 5.97
N LEU A 132 -13.62 -0.09 6.97
CA LEU A 132 -13.71 -0.95 8.14
C LEU A 132 -14.06 -0.17 9.39
N ARG A 133 -14.88 -0.78 10.25
CA ARG A 133 -15.15 -0.30 11.61
C ARG A 133 -15.00 -1.43 12.63
N GLY A 134 -14.73 -1.05 13.88
CA GLY A 134 -14.68 -1.94 15.03
C GLY A 134 -15.03 -1.21 16.31
N ASP A 135 -14.84 -1.84 17.46
CA ASP A 135 -14.87 -1.15 18.74
C ASP A 135 -13.76 -0.10 18.79
N ILE A 136 -14.01 1.04 19.40
CA ILE A 136 -13.05 2.15 19.45
C ILE A 136 -11.73 1.76 20.16
N LEU A 137 -11.82 0.93 21.18
CA LEU A 137 -10.62 0.47 21.91
C LEU A 137 -9.77 -0.46 21.05
N ASP A 138 -10.41 -1.33 20.26
CA ASP A 138 -9.73 -2.22 19.31
C ASP A 138 -9.06 -1.40 18.20
N VAL A 139 -9.72 -0.35 17.70
CA VAL A 139 -9.17 0.56 16.68
C VAL A 139 -7.97 1.34 17.24
N ILE A 140 -8.06 1.85 18.48
CA ILE A 140 -6.93 2.52 19.15
C ILE A 140 -5.75 1.56 19.30
N GLU A 141 -5.99 0.35 19.81
CA GLU A 141 -4.93 -0.65 19.99
C GLU A 141 -4.29 -1.05 18.66
N LEU A 142 -5.10 -1.25 17.63
CA LEU A 142 -4.63 -1.56 16.28
C LEU A 142 -3.79 -0.41 15.69
N SER A 143 -4.22 0.84 15.87
CA SER A 143 -3.47 2.01 15.42
C SER A 143 -2.13 2.14 16.14
N GLU A 144 -2.14 2.15 17.48
CA GLU A 144 -0.95 2.46 18.29
C GLU A 144 0.03 1.31 18.38
N LYS A 145 -0.46 0.09 18.70
CA LYS A 145 0.38 -1.08 18.89
C LYS A 145 0.56 -1.90 17.62
N GLY A 146 -0.45 -1.88 16.75
CA GLY A 146 -0.42 -2.63 15.50
C GLY A 146 0.34 -1.90 14.40
N PHE A 147 -0.06 -0.68 14.10
CA PHE A 147 0.51 0.11 13.02
C PHE A 147 1.46 1.21 13.50
N PHE A 148 1.73 1.33 14.79
CA PHE A 148 2.63 2.33 15.40
C PHE A 148 2.28 3.77 15.02
N LEU A 149 0.98 4.06 14.89
CA LEU A 149 0.42 5.37 14.58
C LEU A 149 -0.29 5.94 15.80
N SER A 150 -0.14 7.24 16.05
CA SER A 150 -0.80 7.89 17.18
C SER A 150 -2.31 7.89 17.05
N ALA A 151 -3.00 7.56 18.13
CA ALA A 151 -4.44 7.64 18.31
C ALA A 151 -4.85 8.52 19.51
N ALA A 152 -3.96 9.44 19.94
CA ALA A 152 -4.10 10.18 21.20
C ALA A 152 -5.31 11.13 21.27
N LEU A 153 -5.83 11.61 20.14
CA LEU A 153 -6.91 12.60 20.07
C LEU A 153 -7.95 12.23 19.00
N LEU A 154 -8.45 10.98 19.03
CA LEU A 154 -9.47 10.53 18.07
C LEU A 154 -10.81 11.28 18.25
N PRO A 155 -11.59 11.46 17.17
CA PRO A 155 -11.24 11.06 15.79
C PRO A 155 -10.27 11.99 15.09
N ALA A 156 -10.19 13.27 15.46
CA ALA A 156 -9.48 14.31 14.72
C ALA A 156 -7.94 14.22 14.78
N GLY A 157 -7.40 13.58 15.81
CA GLY A 157 -5.94 13.45 16.02
C GLY A 157 -5.32 12.19 15.42
N HIS A 158 -6.04 11.48 14.53
CA HIS A 158 -5.47 10.31 13.87
C HIS A 158 -4.35 10.70 12.89
N SER A 159 -3.51 9.72 12.58
CA SER A 159 -2.40 9.90 11.64
C SER A 159 -2.90 10.07 10.20
N THR A 160 -2.32 11.00 9.46
CA THR A 160 -2.55 11.20 8.01
C THR A 160 -1.69 10.28 7.13
N ARG A 161 -1.05 9.28 7.73
CA ARG A 161 -0.13 8.37 7.04
C ARG A 161 -0.85 7.22 6.38
N LEU A 162 -0.41 6.90 5.16
CA LEU A 162 -0.68 5.64 4.48
C LEU A 162 0.41 4.64 4.87
N VAL A 163 0.00 3.42 5.21
CA VAL A 163 0.91 2.34 5.63
C VAL A 163 1.01 1.31 4.51
N LEU A 164 2.22 1.04 4.05
CA LEU A 164 2.51 -0.02 3.09
C LEU A 164 2.79 -1.32 3.83
N VAL A 165 2.00 -2.35 3.51
CA VAL A 165 2.13 -3.71 4.04
C VAL A 165 2.40 -4.67 2.87
N ASP A 166 3.38 -5.57 3.03
CA ASP A 166 3.73 -6.58 2.04
C ASP A 166 2.88 -7.86 2.13
N LYS A 167 3.13 -8.81 1.23
CA LYS A 167 2.42 -10.09 1.11
C LYS A 167 2.58 -11.01 2.35
N GLU A 168 3.63 -10.81 3.14
CA GLU A 168 3.93 -11.54 4.39
C GLU A 168 3.45 -10.81 5.64
N LEU A 169 2.61 -9.76 5.50
CA LEU A 169 2.09 -8.93 6.58
C LEU A 169 3.14 -8.05 7.26
N ASN A 170 4.30 -7.82 6.67
CA ASN A 170 5.26 -6.89 7.23
C ASN A 170 4.88 -5.44 6.89
N ILE A 171 4.89 -4.59 7.90
CA ILE A 171 4.78 -3.14 7.74
C ILE A 171 6.13 -2.65 7.20
N ARG A 172 6.10 -2.06 6.02
CA ARG A 172 7.31 -1.71 5.27
C ARG A 172 7.66 -0.23 5.37
N LYS A 173 6.69 0.65 5.25
CA LYS A 173 6.95 2.09 5.22
C LYS A 173 5.68 2.91 5.42
N TYR A 174 5.86 4.17 5.84
CA TYR A 174 4.79 5.16 5.97
C TYR A 174 4.99 6.30 4.98
N TYR A 175 3.86 6.83 4.49
CA TYR A 175 3.83 7.93 3.53
C TYR A 175 2.80 8.96 3.98
N GLU A 176 3.12 10.25 3.90
CA GLU A 176 2.12 11.29 4.17
C GLU A 176 1.06 11.27 3.06
N GLY A 177 -0.16 10.85 3.42
CA GLY A 177 -1.25 10.59 2.47
C GLY A 177 -1.77 11.83 1.75
N THR A 178 -1.43 13.02 2.24
CA THR A 178 -1.81 14.32 1.66
C THR A 178 -0.70 14.97 0.81
N VAL A 179 0.48 14.34 0.72
CA VAL A 179 1.65 14.89 0.03
C VAL A 179 1.91 14.14 -1.27
N GLU A 180 1.75 14.81 -2.40
CA GLU A 180 1.84 14.21 -3.75
C GLU A 180 3.15 13.46 -3.99
N SER A 181 4.30 14.01 -3.57
CA SER A 181 5.59 13.34 -3.73
C SER A 181 5.69 12.02 -2.96
N ASN A 182 5.01 11.91 -1.81
CA ASN A 182 4.92 10.67 -1.04
C ASN A 182 4.02 9.65 -1.74
N ILE A 183 2.96 10.08 -2.44
CA ILE A 183 2.11 9.18 -3.24
C ILE A 183 2.89 8.61 -4.43
N PHE A 184 3.72 9.41 -5.11
CA PHE A 184 4.61 8.91 -6.16
C PHE A 184 5.65 7.91 -5.63
N GLU A 185 6.18 8.18 -4.44
CA GLU A 185 7.11 7.26 -3.77
C GLU A 185 6.41 5.94 -3.42
N LEU A 186 5.21 5.98 -2.82
CA LEU A 186 4.38 4.81 -2.52
C LEU A 186 4.10 3.98 -3.78
N GLN A 187 3.71 4.63 -4.90
CA GLN A 187 3.51 3.94 -6.18
C GLN A 187 4.76 3.16 -6.61
N SER A 188 5.91 3.79 -6.50
CA SER A 188 7.19 3.18 -6.89
C SER A 188 7.55 1.99 -6.00
N ASP A 189 7.27 2.10 -4.69
CA ASP A 189 7.56 1.06 -3.72
C ASP A 189 6.57 -0.12 -3.87
N ILE A 190 5.28 0.14 -4.19
CA ILE A 190 4.30 -0.90 -4.57
C ILE A 190 4.81 -1.71 -5.78
N VAL A 191 5.25 -1.04 -6.86
CA VAL A 191 5.80 -1.72 -8.05
C VAL A 191 7.03 -2.56 -7.68
N THR A 192 7.86 -2.06 -6.79
CA THR A 192 9.05 -2.78 -6.31
C THR A 192 8.65 -4.06 -5.58
N LEU A 193 7.64 -4.02 -4.68
CA LEU A 193 7.15 -5.19 -3.96
C LEU A 193 6.42 -6.19 -4.87
N LEU A 194 5.67 -5.72 -5.88
CA LEU A 194 5.01 -6.59 -6.87
C LEU A 194 6.00 -7.45 -7.66
N ASN A 195 7.19 -6.93 -7.92
CA ASN A 195 8.22 -7.62 -8.68
C ASN A 195 9.09 -8.58 -7.83
N GLN A 196 8.79 -8.73 -6.53
CA GLN A 196 9.50 -9.64 -5.62
C GLN A 196 8.86 -11.03 -5.52
N GLY A 197 7.63 -11.20 -6.02
CA GLY A 197 6.82 -12.41 -5.88
C GLY A 197 6.81 -13.30 -7.11
#